data_a30cc379960a96c0aeabf0a7b711cb8a
#
_entry.id   a30cc379960a96c0aeabf0a7b711cb8a
#
_cell.length_a   1.000
_cell.length_b   1.000
_cell.length_c   1.000
_cell.angle_alpha   90.00
_cell.angle_beta   90.00
_cell.angle_gamma   90.00
#
_symmetry.space_group_name_H-M   'P 1'
#
loop_
_entity.id
_entity.type
_entity.pdbx_description
1 polymer ?
#
loop_
_entity_poly.entity_id
_entity_poly.type
_entity_poly.pdbx_seq_one_letter_code
_entity_poly.pdbx_strand_id
1 'polypeptide(L)'
;MLQRLKHETADAHARIEQAFDLEARTGSEIAYRELLGRFYGFHVVWEPRVEAALDHPAFFHERRKTPLLIRDLRTLGTGDDEIERLALCDAHLPMHSSAEAFGSLYVIEGSTLGGTIIARQIGRRLGLGIDTGCSYFRCYGDRVGPMWKAFGAELLMRTRSHDEDVVIASANRTFDMLHAWLFPS
;
A
#
# COMPACT_ATOMS: atom_id res chain seq x y z
N MET A 1 0.80 9.48 19.38
CA MET A 1 1.01 9.27 17.93
C MET A 1 0.05 8.23 17.33
N LEU A 2 0.22 6.91 17.49
CA LEU A 2 -0.60 5.89 16.78
C LEU A 2 -2.11 6.01 17.02
N GLN A 3 -2.56 6.36 18.22
CA GLN A 3 -3.97 6.59 18.49
C GLN A 3 -4.50 7.84 17.79
N ARG A 4 -3.71 8.91 17.73
CA ARG A 4 -4.06 10.11 16.98
C ARG A 4 -4.16 9.81 15.49
N LEU A 5 -3.16 9.14 14.90
CA LEU A 5 -3.19 8.70 13.51
C LEU A 5 -4.48 7.92 13.20
N LYS A 6 -4.79 6.90 14.00
CA LYS A 6 -6.01 6.11 13.82
C LYS A 6 -7.28 6.97 13.86
N HIS A 7 -7.34 7.92 14.79
CA HIS A 7 -8.52 8.79 14.96
C HIS A 7 -8.63 9.82 13.83
N GLU A 8 -7.51 10.51 13.54
CA GLU A 8 -7.50 11.64 12.61
C GLU A 8 -7.43 11.23 11.12
N THR A 9 -7.24 9.93 10.82
CA THR A 9 -7.34 9.37 9.47
C THR A 9 -8.58 8.49 9.26
N ALA A 10 -9.45 8.36 10.27
CA ALA A 10 -10.58 7.42 10.24
C ALA A 10 -11.53 7.68 9.05
N ASP A 11 -11.84 8.94 8.77
CA ASP A 11 -12.75 9.30 7.67
C ASP A 11 -12.11 9.00 6.29
N ALA A 12 -10.82 9.28 6.14
CA ALA A 12 -10.10 8.99 4.90
C ALA A 12 -10.00 7.47 4.65
N HIS A 13 -9.75 6.69 5.71
CA HIS A 13 -9.76 5.24 5.67
C HIS A 13 -11.14 4.69 5.28
N ALA A 14 -12.21 5.18 5.92
CA ALA A 14 -13.58 4.76 5.62
C ALA A 14 -13.97 5.04 4.15
N ARG A 15 -13.54 6.19 3.58
CA ARG A 15 -13.78 6.49 2.16
C ARG A 15 -13.16 5.45 1.23
N ILE A 16 -11.91 5.02 1.49
CA ILE A 16 -11.26 3.96 0.68
C ILE A 16 -12.01 2.64 0.84
N GLU A 17 -12.35 2.24 2.07
CA GLU A 17 -13.07 0.98 2.30
C GLU A 17 -14.43 0.96 1.60
N GLN A 18 -15.18 2.07 1.61
CA GLN A 18 -16.46 2.19 0.93
C GLN A 18 -16.33 2.16 -0.60
N ALA A 19 -15.27 2.78 -1.15
CA ALA A 19 -15.02 2.78 -2.59
C ALA A 19 -14.44 1.45 -3.10
N PHE A 20 -13.86 0.65 -2.20
CA PHE A 20 -13.25 -0.62 -2.56
C PHE A 20 -14.30 -1.72 -2.69
N ASP A 21 -14.91 -1.81 -3.88
CA ASP A 21 -15.80 -2.93 -4.22
C ASP A 21 -14.98 -4.21 -4.40
N LEU A 22 -14.77 -4.91 -3.28
CA LEU A 22 -13.99 -6.15 -3.24
C LEU A 22 -14.59 -7.21 -4.18
N GLU A 23 -15.90 -7.26 -4.31
CA GLU A 23 -16.58 -8.23 -5.14
C GLU A 23 -16.30 -8.00 -6.62
N ALA A 24 -16.49 -6.78 -7.11
CA ALA A 24 -16.20 -6.42 -8.49
C ALA A 24 -14.71 -6.56 -8.82
N ARG A 25 -13.83 -6.13 -7.91
CA ARG A 25 -12.37 -6.14 -8.11
C ARG A 25 -11.72 -7.53 -8.04
N THR A 26 -12.38 -8.51 -7.44
CA THR A 26 -11.89 -9.89 -7.31
C THR A 26 -12.84 -10.93 -7.93
N GLY A 27 -13.83 -10.48 -8.69
CA GLY A 27 -14.85 -11.33 -9.33
C GLY A 27 -14.33 -12.12 -10.53
N SER A 28 -13.24 -11.68 -11.15
CA SER A 28 -12.56 -12.37 -12.24
C SER A 28 -11.06 -12.12 -12.18
N GLU A 29 -10.28 -12.99 -12.85
CA GLU A 29 -8.82 -12.82 -12.97
C GLU A 29 -8.47 -11.53 -13.73
N ILE A 30 -9.27 -11.13 -14.72
CA ILE A 30 -9.09 -9.88 -15.47
C ILE A 30 -9.22 -8.68 -14.53
N ALA A 31 -10.33 -8.58 -13.78
CA ALA A 31 -10.55 -7.48 -12.84
C ALA A 31 -9.47 -7.44 -11.73
N TYR A 32 -9.05 -8.60 -11.26
CA TYR A 32 -7.99 -8.70 -10.27
C TYR A 32 -6.62 -8.25 -10.82
N ARG A 33 -6.30 -8.61 -12.06
CA ARG A 33 -5.08 -8.18 -12.74
C ARG A 33 -5.06 -6.67 -12.99
N GLU A 34 -6.20 -6.08 -13.36
CA GLU A 34 -6.36 -4.62 -13.45
C GLU A 34 -6.12 -3.94 -12.11
N LEU A 35 -6.66 -4.49 -11.01
CA LEU A 35 -6.41 -4.00 -9.65
C LEU A 35 -4.92 -4.03 -9.29
N LEU A 36 -4.23 -5.14 -9.58
CA LEU A 36 -2.78 -5.25 -9.36
C LEU A 36 -1.99 -4.22 -10.19
N GLY A 37 -2.40 -3.97 -11.44
CA GLY A 37 -1.82 -2.95 -12.30
C GLY A 37 -1.96 -1.53 -11.70
N ARG A 38 -3.12 -1.22 -11.10
CA ARG A 38 -3.33 0.05 -10.38
C ARG A 38 -2.42 0.15 -9.15
N PHE A 39 -2.31 -0.90 -8.34
CA PHE A 39 -1.37 -0.91 -7.21
C PHE A 39 0.08 -0.79 -7.68
N TYR A 40 0.46 -1.46 -8.77
CA TYR A 40 1.80 -1.31 -9.35
C TYR A 40 2.09 0.14 -9.74
N GLY A 41 1.18 0.78 -10.49
CA GLY A 41 1.35 2.16 -10.91
C GLY A 41 1.48 3.16 -9.76
N PHE A 42 0.88 2.86 -8.61
CA PHE A 42 1.09 3.62 -7.38
C PHE A 42 2.47 3.34 -6.76
N HIS A 43 2.79 2.08 -6.50
CA HIS A 43 3.97 1.69 -5.73
C HIS A 43 5.28 2.03 -6.44
N VAL A 44 5.36 1.86 -7.75
CA VAL A 44 6.57 2.15 -8.53
C VAL A 44 6.97 3.63 -8.48
N VAL A 45 6.00 4.51 -8.29
CA VAL A 45 6.22 5.96 -8.13
C VAL A 45 6.42 6.36 -6.68
N TRP A 46 5.69 5.72 -5.76
CA TRP A 46 5.67 6.04 -4.35
C TRP A 46 6.92 5.53 -3.60
N GLU A 47 7.35 4.30 -3.86
CA GLU A 47 8.46 3.66 -3.12
C GLU A 47 9.78 4.43 -3.19
N PRO A 48 10.24 4.92 -4.37
CA PRO A 48 11.47 5.71 -4.43
C PRO A 48 11.39 7.03 -3.65
N ARG A 49 10.20 7.64 -3.57
CA ARG A 49 10.00 8.89 -2.82
C ARG A 49 10.08 8.66 -1.31
N VAL A 50 9.48 7.58 -0.82
CA VAL A 50 9.58 7.18 0.59
C VAL A 50 11.02 6.89 0.95
N GLU A 51 11.70 6.08 0.14
CA GLU A 51 13.10 5.70 0.40
C GLU A 51 14.02 6.91 0.45
N ALA A 52 13.84 7.86 -0.47
CA ALA A 52 14.65 9.09 -0.51
C ALA A 52 14.39 10.03 0.68
N ALA A 53 13.17 10.00 1.26
CA ALA A 53 12.81 10.87 2.38
C ALA A 53 13.13 10.27 3.76
N LEU A 54 13.40 8.97 3.85
CA LEU A 54 13.74 8.32 5.11
C LEU A 54 15.20 8.54 5.49
N ASP A 55 15.44 8.94 6.75
CA ASP A 55 16.80 9.02 7.32
C ASP A 55 17.48 7.64 7.44
N HIS A 56 16.69 6.57 7.43
CA HIS A 56 17.15 5.19 7.53
C HIS A 56 16.50 4.30 6.45
N PRO A 57 16.91 4.43 5.19
CA PRO A 57 16.26 3.76 4.07
C PRO A 57 16.30 2.22 4.15
N ALA A 58 17.28 1.63 4.87
CA ALA A 58 17.36 0.19 5.06
C ALA A 58 16.10 -0.41 5.73
N PHE A 59 15.42 0.36 6.59
CA PHE A 59 14.14 -0.03 7.19
C PHE A 59 13.07 -0.32 6.14
N PHE A 60 13.12 0.36 5.00
CA PHE A 60 12.14 0.25 3.94
C PHE A 60 12.37 -0.95 3.00
N HIS A 61 13.57 -1.50 2.94
CA HIS A 61 13.92 -2.54 1.95
C HIS A 61 12.99 -3.77 2.01
N GLU A 62 12.71 -4.28 3.21
CA GLU A 62 11.81 -5.43 3.38
C GLU A 62 10.31 -5.08 3.24
N ARG A 63 9.99 -3.79 3.10
CA ARG A 63 8.64 -3.24 3.01
C ARG A 63 8.21 -2.92 1.60
N ARG A 64 9.10 -3.03 0.62
CA ARG A 64 8.79 -2.82 -0.79
C ARG A 64 7.75 -3.81 -1.28
N LYS A 65 6.78 -3.32 -2.03
CA LYS A 65 5.68 -4.11 -2.60
C LYS A 65 5.79 -4.28 -4.11
N THR A 66 6.51 -3.35 -4.79
CA THR A 66 6.69 -3.41 -6.25
C THR A 66 7.19 -4.76 -6.74
N PRO A 67 8.17 -5.43 -6.11
CA PRO A 67 8.60 -6.76 -6.56
C PRO A 67 7.51 -7.83 -6.47
N LEU A 68 6.63 -7.74 -5.46
CA LEU A 68 5.51 -8.67 -5.29
C LEU A 68 4.43 -8.44 -6.35
N LEU A 69 4.15 -7.18 -6.68
CA LEU A 69 3.21 -6.82 -7.73
C LEU A 69 3.68 -7.29 -9.12
N ILE A 70 4.96 -7.10 -9.44
CA ILE A 70 5.56 -7.60 -10.68
C ILE A 70 5.45 -9.14 -10.75
N ARG A 71 5.77 -9.82 -9.63
CA ARG A 71 5.64 -11.28 -9.53
C ARG A 71 4.21 -11.74 -9.81
N ASP A 72 3.23 -11.11 -9.16
CA ASP A 72 1.82 -11.49 -9.32
C ASP A 72 1.33 -11.23 -10.74
N LEU A 73 1.62 -10.06 -11.32
CA LEU A 73 1.27 -9.71 -12.70
C LEU A 73 1.84 -10.73 -13.70
N ARG A 74 3.13 -11.08 -13.57
CA ARG A 74 3.77 -12.11 -14.42
C ARG A 74 3.11 -13.48 -14.26
N THR A 75 2.83 -13.88 -13.02
CA THR A 75 2.18 -15.16 -12.72
C THR A 75 0.78 -15.26 -13.34
N LEU A 76 0.09 -14.12 -13.45
CA LEU A 76 -1.22 -13.98 -14.09
C LEU A 76 -1.14 -13.70 -15.60
N GLY A 77 0.02 -13.89 -16.21
CA GLY A 77 0.21 -13.85 -17.66
C GLY A 77 0.44 -12.46 -18.26
N THR A 78 0.72 -11.43 -17.43
CA THR A 78 1.10 -10.10 -17.96
C THR A 78 2.57 -10.12 -18.36
N GLY A 79 2.86 -9.80 -19.62
CA GLY A 79 4.23 -9.73 -20.15
C GLY A 79 4.99 -8.51 -19.62
N ASP A 80 6.33 -8.56 -19.66
CA ASP A 80 7.17 -7.45 -19.15
C ASP A 80 6.90 -6.14 -19.92
N ASP A 81 6.76 -6.19 -21.23
CA ASP A 81 6.41 -5.04 -22.06
C ASP A 81 5.02 -4.44 -21.70
N GLU A 82 4.10 -5.26 -21.21
CA GLU A 82 2.79 -4.79 -20.75
C GLU A 82 2.90 -4.12 -19.38
N ILE A 83 3.71 -4.71 -18.48
CA ILE A 83 3.97 -4.13 -17.15
C ILE A 83 4.63 -2.75 -17.29
N GLU A 84 5.59 -2.60 -18.20
CA GLU A 84 6.26 -1.31 -18.45
C GLU A 84 5.32 -0.23 -19.00
N ARG A 85 4.24 -0.63 -19.70
CA ARG A 85 3.22 0.29 -20.26
C ARG A 85 2.04 0.55 -19.33
N LEU A 86 2.01 -0.05 -18.14
CA LEU A 86 0.96 0.21 -17.16
C LEU A 86 0.94 1.70 -16.77
N ALA A 87 -0.26 2.24 -16.60
CA ALA A 87 -0.43 3.61 -16.16
C ALA A 87 0.23 3.82 -14.79
N LEU A 88 0.98 4.91 -14.65
CA LEU A 88 1.63 5.29 -13.40
C LEU A 88 0.83 6.39 -12.71
N CYS A 89 0.87 6.38 -11.38
CA CYS A 89 0.23 7.41 -10.58
C CYS A 89 0.98 8.75 -10.77
N ASP A 90 0.35 9.70 -11.44
CA ASP A 90 0.89 11.02 -11.73
C ASP A 90 0.66 12.02 -10.57
N ALA A 91 -0.08 11.62 -9.54
CA ALA A 91 -0.39 12.47 -8.42
C ALA A 91 0.89 12.93 -7.70
N HIS A 92 0.97 14.24 -7.47
CA HIS A 92 2.06 14.83 -6.72
C HIS A 92 1.87 14.57 -5.22
N LEU A 93 2.71 13.69 -4.66
CA LEU A 93 2.81 13.50 -3.21
C LEU A 93 4.15 14.10 -2.74
N PRO A 94 4.14 15.32 -2.21
CA PRO A 94 5.36 15.90 -1.64
C PRO A 94 5.81 15.08 -0.44
N MET A 95 7.11 14.74 -0.42
CA MET A 95 7.72 13.96 0.63
C MET A 95 9.14 14.48 0.86
N HIS A 96 9.27 15.46 1.77
CA HIS A 96 10.48 16.22 2.00
C HIS A 96 11.13 15.91 3.34
N SER A 97 10.50 15.06 4.16
CA SER A 97 10.99 14.72 5.48
C SER A 97 10.68 13.28 5.85
N SER A 98 11.46 12.74 6.79
CA SER A 98 11.23 11.42 7.38
C SER A 98 9.85 11.34 8.06
N ALA A 99 9.37 12.43 8.67
CA ALA A 99 8.03 12.50 9.25
C ALA A 99 6.92 12.31 8.19
N GLU A 100 7.05 12.95 7.03
CA GLU A 100 6.10 12.76 5.92
C GLU A 100 6.17 11.33 5.37
N ALA A 101 7.37 10.76 5.24
CA ALA A 101 7.56 9.37 4.82
C ALA A 101 6.88 8.40 5.79
N PHE A 102 7.01 8.58 7.11
CA PHE A 102 6.35 7.74 8.11
C PHE A 102 4.82 7.89 8.09
N GLY A 103 4.30 9.10 7.84
CA GLY A 103 2.86 9.31 7.67
C GLY A 103 2.31 8.55 6.47
N SER A 104 3.00 8.60 5.35
CA SER A 104 2.63 7.86 4.14
C SER A 104 2.78 6.35 4.32
N LEU A 105 3.85 5.89 4.96
CA LEU A 105 4.06 4.48 5.31
C LEU A 105 2.98 3.93 6.24
N TYR A 106 2.43 4.74 7.16
CA TYR A 106 1.34 4.32 8.03
C TYR A 106 0.15 3.78 7.23
N VAL A 107 -0.20 4.43 6.13
CA VAL A 107 -1.30 4.00 5.26
C VAL A 107 -1.01 2.65 4.62
N ILE A 108 0.17 2.51 4.04
CA ILE A 108 0.55 1.30 3.29
C ILE A 108 0.80 0.12 4.23
N GLU A 109 1.50 0.33 5.34
CA GLU A 109 1.72 -0.74 6.32
C GLU A 109 0.41 -1.14 7.03
N GLY A 110 -0.47 -0.16 7.32
CA GLY A 110 -1.80 -0.43 7.88
C GLY A 110 -2.68 -1.24 6.94
N SER A 111 -2.62 -0.98 5.64
CA SER A 111 -3.40 -1.71 4.62
C SER A 111 -3.06 -3.20 4.56
N THR A 112 -1.86 -3.61 5.01
CA THR A 112 -1.46 -5.03 5.04
C THR A 112 -2.32 -5.86 5.99
N LEU A 113 -2.88 -5.25 7.04
CA LEU A 113 -3.82 -5.91 7.95
C LEU A 113 -5.12 -6.29 7.23
N GLY A 114 -5.70 -5.37 6.46
CA GLY A 114 -6.86 -5.61 5.60
C GLY A 114 -6.56 -6.52 4.42
N GLY A 115 -5.34 -6.48 3.91
CA GLY A 115 -4.86 -7.33 2.81
C GLY A 115 -5.07 -8.82 3.05
N THR A 116 -5.02 -9.26 4.30
CA THR A 116 -5.27 -10.67 4.67
C THR A 116 -6.72 -11.09 4.37
N ILE A 117 -7.69 -10.18 4.51
CA ILE A 117 -9.11 -10.42 4.18
C ILE A 117 -9.26 -10.52 2.67
N ILE A 118 -8.66 -9.57 1.95
CA ILE A 118 -8.66 -9.54 0.47
C ILE A 118 -8.02 -10.83 -0.08
N ALA A 119 -6.85 -11.22 0.43
CA ALA A 119 -6.17 -12.44 0.01
C ALA A 119 -7.02 -13.71 0.23
N ARG A 120 -7.77 -13.78 1.33
CA ARG A 120 -8.69 -14.89 1.60
C ARG A 120 -9.84 -14.93 0.58
N GLN A 121 -10.37 -13.77 0.21
CA GLN A 121 -11.43 -13.65 -0.81
C GLN A 121 -10.91 -14.07 -2.19
N ILE A 122 -9.73 -13.60 -2.58
CA ILE A 122 -9.05 -13.98 -3.83
C ILE A 122 -8.84 -15.52 -3.87
N GLY A 123 -8.35 -16.10 -2.77
CA GLY A 123 -8.18 -17.55 -2.66
C GLY A 123 -9.50 -18.32 -2.83
N ARG A 124 -10.60 -17.82 -2.27
CA ARG A 124 -11.92 -18.46 -2.37
C ARG A 124 -12.53 -18.34 -3.76
N ARG A 125 -12.37 -17.20 -4.44
CA ARG A 125 -13.03 -16.92 -5.71
C ARG A 125 -12.22 -17.34 -6.93
N LEU A 126 -10.90 -17.12 -6.87
CA LEU A 126 -10.00 -17.35 -8.00
C LEU A 126 -9.06 -18.54 -7.80
N GLY A 127 -9.04 -19.16 -6.62
CA GLY A 127 -8.12 -20.24 -6.30
C GLY A 127 -6.65 -19.82 -6.16
N LEU A 128 -6.37 -18.52 -6.11
CA LEU A 128 -5.02 -17.98 -6.10
C LEU A 128 -4.42 -17.95 -4.69
N GLY A 129 -3.13 -18.28 -4.60
CA GLY A 129 -2.33 -18.24 -3.38
C GLY A 129 -1.06 -17.41 -3.54
N ILE A 130 -0.18 -17.48 -2.55
CA ILE A 130 1.06 -16.69 -2.53
C ILE A 130 1.97 -16.97 -3.73
N ASP A 131 1.98 -18.20 -4.23
CA ASP A 131 2.82 -18.61 -5.35
C ASP A 131 2.08 -18.61 -6.71
N THR A 132 0.79 -18.31 -6.70
CA THR A 132 -0.07 -18.36 -7.88
C THR A 132 -0.75 -17.04 -8.20
N GLY A 133 -0.16 -15.91 -7.78
CA GLY A 133 -0.61 -14.56 -8.15
C GLY A 133 -1.23 -13.72 -7.03
N CYS A 134 -1.06 -14.10 -5.75
CA CYS A 134 -1.56 -13.33 -4.61
C CYS A 134 -0.46 -13.03 -3.57
N SER A 135 0.78 -12.77 -4.03
CA SER A 135 1.89 -12.46 -3.13
C SER A 135 1.79 -11.05 -2.55
N TYR A 136 1.26 -10.10 -3.30
CA TYR A 136 1.08 -8.72 -2.84
C TYR A 136 0.16 -8.61 -1.61
N PHE A 137 -1.04 -9.16 -1.68
CA PHE A 137 -1.99 -9.11 -0.55
C PHE A 137 -1.60 -10.02 0.61
N ARG A 138 -0.69 -10.97 0.40
CA ARG A 138 -0.10 -11.84 1.43
C ARG A 138 1.31 -11.42 1.85
N CYS A 139 1.76 -10.23 1.51
CA CYS A 139 3.15 -9.76 1.49
C CYS A 139 4.03 -10.21 2.67
N TYR A 140 3.50 -10.24 3.87
CA TYR A 140 4.24 -10.65 5.07
C TYR A 140 3.82 -12.03 5.61
N GLY A 141 2.79 -12.65 5.02
CA GLY A 141 2.25 -13.92 5.52
C GLY A 141 1.88 -13.83 7.01
N ASP A 142 2.35 -14.78 7.80
CA ASP A 142 2.08 -14.82 9.24
C ASP A 142 2.78 -13.69 10.03
N ARG A 143 3.71 -12.97 9.39
CA ARG A 143 4.44 -11.86 10.02
C ARG A 143 3.72 -10.50 9.95
N VAL A 144 2.51 -10.41 9.37
CA VAL A 144 1.77 -9.13 9.25
C VAL A 144 1.67 -8.40 10.59
N GLY A 145 1.26 -9.07 11.66
CA GLY A 145 1.17 -8.47 12.99
C GLY A 145 2.53 -8.00 13.55
N PRO A 146 3.57 -8.85 13.56
CA PRO A 146 4.93 -8.44 13.92
C PRO A 146 5.46 -7.26 13.08
N MET A 147 5.25 -7.25 11.76
CA MET A 147 5.70 -6.17 10.87
C MET A 147 4.99 -4.84 11.16
N TRP A 148 3.69 -4.88 11.45
CA TRP A 148 2.94 -3.71 11.88
C TRP A 148 3.44 -3.16 13.24
N LYS A 149 3.72 -4.03 14.20
CA LYS A 149 4.29 -3.62 15.50
C LYS A 149 5.67 -3.00 15.35
N ALA A 150 6.53 -3.60 14.51
CA ALA A 150 7.86 -3.07 14.21
C ALA A 150 7.77 -1.70 13.53
N PHE A 151 6.83 -1.50 12.60
CA PHE A 151 6.55 -0.20 12.01
C PHE A 151 6.16 0.83 13.07
N GLY A 152 5.23 0.50 13.97
CA GLY A 152 4.79 1.39 15.03
C GLY A 152 5.92 1.78 15.99
N ALA A 153 6.82 0.87 16.32
CA ALA A 153 7.99 1.13 17.15
C ALA A 153 8.97 2.10 16.44
N GLU A 154 9.25 1.88 15.17
CA GLU A 154 10.14 2.75 14.38
C GLU A 154 9.54 4.15 14.20
N LEU A 155 8.25 4.26 13.90
CA LEU A 155 7.53 5.53 13.84
C LEU A 155 7.71 6.33 15.15
N LEU A 156 7.47 5.70 16.31
CA LEU A 156 7.59 6.35 17.61
C LEU A 156 9.04 6.75 17.95
N MET A 157 10.01 5.98 17.50
CA MET A 157 11.43 6.26 17.72
C MET A 157 11.94 7.40 16.84
N ARG A 158 11.44 7.51 15.61
CA ARG A 158 11.94 8.45 14.58
C ARG A 158 11.17 9.75 14.48
N THR A 159 9.96 9.81 15.05
CA THR A 159 9.13 11.03 15.04
C THR A 159 9.05 11.63 16.43
N ARG A 160 9.17 12.94 16.51
CA ARG A 160 9.07 13.70 17.75
C ARG A 160 7.65 14.25 17.89
N SER A 161 7.29 14.73 19.08
CA SER A 161 5.95 15.28 19.33
C SER A 161 5.58 16.47 18.42
N HIS A 162 6.57 17.25 17.96
CA HIS A 162 6.32 18.35 17.01
C HIS A 162 6.13 17.87 15.56
N ASP A 163 6.44 16.61 15.24
CA ASP A 163 6.24 16.02 13.91
C ASP A 163 4.84 15.42 13.73
N GLU A 164 4.07 15.25 14.83
CA GLU A 164 2.80 14.51 14.81
C GLU A 164 1.82 15.03 13.76
N ASP A 165 1.66 16.35 13.66
CA ASP A 165 0.72 16.96 12.69
C ASP A 165 1.20 16.76 11.25
N VAL A 166 2.51 16.78 11.01
CA VAL A 166 3.12 16.49 9.69
C VAL A 166 2.86 15.04 9.29
N VAL A 167 3.06 14.09 10.21
CA VAL A 167 2.79 12.66 9.99
C VAL A 167 1.33 12.42 9.65
N ILE A 168 0.41 13.02 10.43
CA ILE A 168 -1.04 12.88 10.22
C ILE A 168 -1.47 13.50 8.88
N ALA A 169 -1.00 14.69 8.58
CA ALA A 169 -1.30 15.35 7.31
C ALA A 169 -0.80 14.53 6.11
N SER A 170 0.40 13.95 6.21
CA SER A 170 0.95 13.08 5.16
C SER A 170 0.16 11.78 5.00
N ALA A 171 -0.29 11.18 6.10
CA ALA A 171 -1.17 10.01 6.05
C ALA A 171 -2.49 10.32 5.33
N ASN A 172 -3.15 11.42 5.67
CA ASN A 172 -4.40 11.82 5.00
C ASN A 172 -4.19 12.10 3.51
N ARG A 173 -3.13 12.84 3.12
CA ARG A 173 -2.78 13.04 1.70
C ARG A 173 -2.57 11.72 0.95
N THR A 174 -1.95 10.75 1.61
CA THR A 174 -1.71 9.43 1.01
C THR A 174 -3.02 8.66 0.80
N PHE A 175 -3.93 8.69 1.76
CA PHE A 175 -5.28 8.12 1.60
C PHE A 175 -6.03 8.79 0.45
N ASP A 176 -6.03 10.12 0.37
CA ASP A 176 -6.73 10.86 -0.68
C ASP A 176 -6.17 10.55 -2.07
N MET A 177 -4.83 10.48 -2.17
CA MET A 177 -4.16 10.12 -3.43
C MET A 177 -4.47 8.67 -3.84
N LEU A 178 -4.41 7.72 -2.91
CA LEU A 178 -4.78 6.33 -3.19
C LEU A 178 -6.23 6.22 -3.62
N HIS A 179 -7.15 6.92 -2.95
CA HIS A 179 -8.56 6.92 -3.32
C HIS A 179 -8.73 7.43 -4.75
N ALA A 180 -8.19 8.61 -5.07
CA ALA A 180 -8.31 9.19 -6.40
C ALA A 180 -7.68 8.32 -7.50
N TRP A 181 -6.55 7.67 -7.20
CA TRP A 181 -5.86 6.81 -8.15
C TRP A 181 -6.56 5.46 -8.37
N LEU A 182 -6.98 4.80 -7.31
CA LEU A 182 -7.60 3.47 -7.39
C LEU A 182 -9.05 3.53 -7.89
N PHE A 183 -9.75 4.64 -7.64
CA PHE A 183 -11.18 4.82 -7.92
C PHE A 183 -11.44 6.13 -8.68
N PRO A 184 -10.92 6.26 -9.92
CA PRO A 184 -11.19 7.45 -10.73
C PRO A 184 -12.69 7.56 -11.01
N SER A 185 -13.21 8.81 -10.95
CA SER A 185 -14.60 9.17 -11.25
C SER A 185 -14.93 8.95 -12.72
#